data_e55162d961ff36672d755c612348352b
#
_entry.id   e55162d961ff36672d755c612348352b
#
_cell.length_a   1.000
_cell.length_b   1.000
_cell.length_c   1.000
_cell.angle_alpha   90.00
_cell.angle_beta   90.00
_cell.angle_gamma   90.00
#
_symmetry.space_group_name_H-M   'P 1'
#
loop_
_entity.id
_entity.type
_entity.pdbx_description
1 polymer ?
#
loop_
_entity_poly.entity_id
_entity_poly.type
_entity_poly.pdbx_seq_one_letter_code
_entity_poly.pdbx_strand_id
1 'polypeptide(L)'
;PPEPDLMKRKPRNPRTGTTGQEAWYHPKRITFDFVPPWIAEMGTDPSNGRTYVKRGLLTSRDSLELFDKFLPDPDHPARYEQVARWIEKYREDYAVFARIRLGGASTFESMGLDVFSIMMYDDPDLVKEIHRRFSEWSVRVVQHLNKMDFDFIWANDDHADTKMPWVNLEMWEEFMKPYQMMVAREIRKPWIFHSDGNLFPILDGLLTLGMNAIHPVQPSAMDIDTLKQKYGGRVCIV
;
A
#
# COMPACT_ATOMS: atom_id res chain seq x y z
N PRO A 1 16.34 -4.57 -23.00
CA PRO A 1 15.13 -4.55 -22.20
C PRO A 1 14.61 -5.98 -22.04
N PRO A 2 14.14 -6.37 -20.83
CA PRO A 2 13.54 -7.69 -20.64
C PRO A 2 12.28 -7.80 -21.49
N GLU A 3 12.03 -9.01 -21.96
CA GLU A 3 10.93 -9.31 -22.87
C GLU A 3 9.53 -9.08 -22.25
N PRO A 4 8.49 -8.83 -23.05
CA PRO A 4 7.12 -8.55 -22.61
C PRO A 4 6.50 -9.60 -21.68
N ASP A 5 7.01 -10.83 -21.67
CA ASP A 5 6.54 -11.93 -20.81
C ASP A 5 6.81 -11.71 -19.29
N LEU A 6 7.70 -10.79 -18.93
CA LEU A 6 7.97 -10.44 -17.55
C LEU A 6 6.83 -9.62 -16.90
N MET A 7 5.85 -9.20 -17.68
CA MET A 7 4.68 -8.49 -17.18
C MET A 7 3.60 -9.40 -16.56
N LYS A 8 3.73 -10.72 -16.69
CA LYS A 8 2.78 -11.66 -16.07
C LYS A 8 3.08 -11.83 -14.57
N ARG A 9 2.11 -11.54 -13.74
CA ARG A 9 2.19 -11.80 -12.30
C ARG A 9 2.48 -13.28 -12.07
N LYS A 10 3.62 -13.61 -11.46
CA LYS A 10 3.85 -14.95 -10.93
C LYS A 10 3.19 -15.07 -9.54
N PRO A 11 2.73 -16.27 -9.16
CA PRO A 11 2.15 -16.50 -7.84
C PRO A 11 3.16 -16.11 -6.75
N ARG A 12 2.67 -15.50 -5.68
CA ARG A 12 3.50 -15.14 -4.52
C ARG A 12 4.11 -16.37 -3.90
N ASN A 13 5.38 -16.28 -3.54
CA ASN A 13 6.01 -17.29 -2.72
C ASN A 13 5.39 -17.25 -1.31
N PRO A 14 4.74 -18.31 -0.82
CA PRO A 14 4.08 -18.30 0.48
C PRO A 14 5.03 -18.09 1.67
N ARG A 15 6.34 -18.36 1.51
CA ARG A 15 7.34 -18.19 2.57
C ARG A 15 7.90 -16.78 2.65
N THR A 16 8.01 -16.09 1.54
CA THR A 16 8.61 -14.75 1.47
C THR A 16 7.59 -13.66 1.25
N GLY A 17 6.34 -14.02 0.87
CA GLY A 17 5.32 -13.08 0.43
C GLY A 17 5.65 -12.40 -0.89
N THR A 18 6.76 -12.80 -1.51
CA THR A 18 7.20 -12.27 -2.79
C THR A 18 6.61 -13.09 -3.94
N THR A 19 6.26 -12.45 -5.02
CA THR A 19 6.06 -13.12 -6.30
C THR A 19 7.44 -13.37 -6.85
N GLY A 20 7.83 -14.57 -7.24
CA GLY A 20 9.19 -14.92 -7.68
C GLY A 20 9.87 -13.97 -8.69
N GLN A 21 9.19 -12.92 -9.11
CA GLN A 21 9.68 -11.72 -9.79
C GLN A 21 8.74 -10.58 -9.42
N GLU A 22 9.03 -9.90 -8.32
CA GLU A 22 8.22 -8.77 -7.85
C GLU A 22 8.57 -7.47 -8.58
N ALA A 23 9.25 -7.58 -9.71
CA ALA A 23 9.47 -6.47 -10.58
C ALA A 23 8.34 -6.38 -11.61
N TRP A 24 7.62 -5.29 -11.58
CA TRP A 24 6.78 -4.86 -12.68
C TRP A 24 7.65 -4.07 -13.65
N TYR A 25 7.98 -4.69 -14.77
CA TYR A 25 8.72 -3.99 -15.81
C TYR A 25 7.77 -3.18 -16.69
N HIS A 26 8.00 -1.89 -16.74
CA HIS A 26 7.50 -1.00 -17.77
C HIS A 26 8.73 -0.43 -18.50
N PRO A 27 8.71 -0.19 -19.84
CA PRO A 27 9.87 0.30 -20.60
C PRO A 27 10.58 1.53 -20.02
N LYS A 28 9.96 2.23 -19.08
CA LYS A 28 10.50 3.44 -18.45
C LYS A 28 10.50 3.41 -16.91
N ARG A 29 10.14 2.29 -16.28
CA ARG A 29 10.13 2.17 -14.81
C ARG A 29 10.24 0.74 -14.34
N ILE A 30 10.85 0.55 -13.18
CA ILE A 30 10.94 -0.72 -12.46
C ILE A 30 10.28 -0.56 -11.11
N THR A 31 9.31 -1.42 -10.81
CA THR A 31 8.56 -1.43 -9.55
C THR A 31 8.82 -2.72 -8.80
N PHE A 32 9.19 -2.62 -7.52
CA PHE A 32 9.31 -3.74 -6.60
C PHE A 32 8.19 -3.69 -5.57
N ASP A 33 7.48 -4.80 -5.43
CA ASP A 33 6.24 -4.89 -4.66
C ASP A 33 6.51 -5.50 -3.26
N PHE A 34 6.50 -4.65 -2.24
CA PHE A 34 6.71 -5.02 -0.83
C PHE A 34 5.44 -4.81 0.00
N VAL A 35 4.31 -5.20 -0.54
CA VAL A 35 3.03 -5.13 0.17
C VAL A 35 2.75 -6.43 0.92
N PRO A 36 2.12 -6.38 2.10
CA PRO A 36 1.67 -7.59 2.77
C PRO A 36 0.59 -8.29 1.93
N PRO A 37 0.50 -9.62 1.97
CA PRO A 37 -0.57 -10.33 1.30
C PRO A 37 -1.93 -9.98 1.91
N TRP A 38 -2.97 -9.98 1.09
CA TRP A 38 -4.34 -9.92 1.62
C TRP A 38 -4.66 -11.20 2.39
N ILE A 39 -5.19 -11.06 3.60
CA ILE A 39 -5.77 -12.16 4.36
C ILE A 39 -7.26 -12.21 3.98
N ALA A 40 -7.52 -12.70 2.77
CA ALA A 40 -8.83 -12.63 2.13
C ALA A 40 -9.04 -13.79 1.15
N GLU A 41 -10.30 -14.13 0.92
CA GLU A 41 -10.71 -14.97 -0.19
C GLU A 41 -10.66 -14.14 -1.48
N MET A 42 -9.90 -14.62 -2.47
CA MET A 42 -9.72 -13.92 -3.74
C MET A 42 -10.65 -14.49 -4.80
N GLY A 43 -11.25 -13.61 -5.57
CA GLY A 43 -11.96 -13.92 -6.81
C GLY A 43 -11.14 -13.54 -8.04
N THR A 44 -11.54 -14.05 -9.19
CA THR A 44 -11.02 -13.63 -10.49
C THR A 44 -12.19 -13.26 -11.39
N ASP A 45 -12.14 -12.06 -11.95
CA ASP A 45 -13.13 -11.60 -12.93
C ASP A 45 -12.92 -12.37 -14.24
N PRO A 46 -13.89 -13.17 -14.69
CA PRO A 46 -13.75 -13.98 -15.90
C PRO A 46 -13.66 -13.16 -17.18
N SER A 47 -14.09 -11.90 -17.18
CA SER A 47 -14.10 -11.04 -18.36
C SER A 47 -12.73 -10.45 -18.68
N ASN A 48 -11.88 -10.23 -17.68
CA ASN A 48 -10.59 -9.53 -17.83
C ASN A 48 -9.42 -10.18 -17.07
N GLY A 49 -9.68 -11.27 -16.34
CA GLY A 49 -8.66 -12.01 -15.57
C GLY A 49 -8.11 -11.26 -14.35
N ARG A 50 -8.71 -10.14 -13.95
CA ARG A 50 -8.28 -9.39 -12.78
C ARG A 50 -8.70 -10.10 -11.49
N THR A 51 -7.78 -10.17 -10.54
CA THR A 51 -8.07 -10.62 -9.19
C THR A 51 -8.67 -9.49 -8.36
N TYR A 52 -9.64 -9.84 -7.52
CA TYR A 52 -10.26 -8.92 -6.57
C TYR A 52 -10.47 -9.60 -5.22
N VAL A 53 -10.59 -8.83 -4.17
CA VAL A 53 -10.97 -9.33 -2.85
C VAL A 53 -12.46 -9.67 -2.90
N LYS A 54 -12.78 -10.96 -2.74
CA LYS A 54 -14.16 -11.45 -2.69
C LYS A 54 -14.74 -11.32 -1.30
N ARG A 55 -13.93 -11.64 -0.28
CA ARG A 55 -14.31 -11.58 1.13
C ARG A 55 -13.07 -11.48 2.00
N GLY A 56 -13.07 -10.55 2.96
CA GLY A 56 -12.07 -10.49 4.00
C GLY A 56 -12.20 -11.68 4.96
N LEU A 57 -11.10 -12.09 5.58
CA LEU A 57 -11.06 -13.19 6.54
C LEU A 57 -10.79 -12.73 7.97
N LEU A 58 -10.33 -11.49 8.17
CA LEU A 58 -10.09 -10.93 9.50
C LEU A 58 -11.38 -10.28 10.04
N THR A 59 -12.31 -11.11 10.51
CA THR A 59 -13.67 -10.68 10.89
C THR A 59 -13.99 -10.85 12.37
N SER A 60 -13.07 -11.42 13.16
CA SER A 60 -13.22 -11.66 14.59
C SER A 60 -11.85 -11.73 15.28
N ARG A 61 -11.84 -11.72 16.62
CA ARG A 61 -10.61 -11.88 17.40
C ARG A 61 -9.92 -13.21 17.15
N ASP A 62 -10.69 -14.28 16.96
CA ASP A 62 -10.14 -15.62 16.66
C ASP A 62 -9.43 -15.64 15.30
N SER A 63 -9.88 -14.82 14.34
CA SER A 63 -9.24 -14.73 13.02
C SER A 63 -7.84 -14.09 13.04
N LEU A 64 -7.43 -13.50 14.17
CA LEU A 64 -6.08 -12.91 14.30
C LEU A 64 -4.97 -13.97 14.19
N GLU A 65 -5.25 -15.24 14.45
CA GLU A 65 -4.31 -16.34 14.19
C GLU A 65 -3.88 -16.45 12.72
N LEU A 66 -4.71 -15.93 11.79
CA LEU A 66 -4.40 -15.94 10.37
C LEU A 66 -3.19 -15.07 10.01
N PHE A 67 -2.81 -14.11 10.85
CA PHE A 67 -1.57 -13.36 10.65
C PHE A 67 -0.36 -14.28 10.67
N ASP A 68 -0.26 -15.19 11.64
CA ASP A 68 0.86 -16.12 11.76
C ASP A 68 0.91 -17.10 10.57
N LYS A 69 -0.26 -17.42 10.01
CA LYS A 69 -0.39 -18.33 8.87
C LYS A 69 -0.07 -17.66 7.52
N PHE A 70 -0.47 -16.42 7.31
CA PHE A 70 -0.47 -15.79 5.99
C PHE A 70 0.50 -14.60 5.86
N LEU A 71 0.87 -13.95 6.97
CA LEU A 71 1.80 -12.84 6.92
C LEU A 71 3.24 -13.38 6.90
N PRO A 72 3.98 -13.19 5.79
CA PRO A 72 5.33 -13.71 5.68
C PRO A 72 6.29 -12.91 6.55
N ASP A 73 7.40 -13.54 6.94
CA ASP A 73 8.47 -12.88 7.68
C ASP A 73 8.98 -11.63 6.91
N PRO A 74 8.83 -10.42 7.46
CA PRO A 74 9.29 -9.20 6.82
C PRO A 74 10.83 -9.11 6.75
N ASP A 75 11.54 -9.85 7.60
CA ASP A 75 13.00 -9.81 7.70
C ASP A 75 13.69 -10.91 6.86
N HIS A 76 12.91 -11.78 6.20
CA HIS A 76 13.49 -12.90 5.45
C HIS A 76 14.43 -12.42 4.32
N PRO A 77 15.71 -12.82 4.29
CA PRO A 77 16.72 -12.29 3.35
C PRO A 77 16.32 -12.42 1.87
N ALA A 78 15.70 -13.54 1.49
CA ALA A 78 15.30 -13.79 0.10
C ALA A 78 14.31 -12.74 -0.45
N ARG A 79 13.67 -11.98 0.43
CA ARG A 79 12.81 -10.84 0.05
C ARG A 79 13.60 -9.73 -0.62
N TYR A 80 14.85 -9.52 -0.21
CA TYR A 80 15.67 -8.36 -0.57
C TYR A 80 16.82 -8.69 -1.53
N GLU A 81 17.38 -9.91 -1.48
CA GLU A 81 18.56 -10.30 -2.26
C GLU A 81 18.35 -10.20 -3.78
N GLN A 82 17.22 -10.67 -4.27
CA GLN A 82 16.92 -10.57 -5.70
C GLN A 82 16.74 -9.13 -6.14
N VAL A 83 16.07 -8.34 -5.29
CA VAL A 83 15.81 -6.92 -5.53
C VAL A 83 17.11 -6.13 -5.56
N ALA A 84 18.05 -6.39 -4.66
CA ALA A 84 19.36 -5.77 -4.67
C ALA A 84 20.09 -5.96 -6.01
N ARG A 85 20.09 -7.21 -6.55
CA ARG A 85 20.66 -7.50 -7.89
C ARG A 85 19.98 -6.75 -9.03
N TRP A 86 18.66 -6.53 -8.92
CA TRP A 86 17.91 -5.79 -9.94
C TRP A 86 18.19 -4.28 -9.85
N ILE A 87 18.30 -3.73 -8.65
CA ILE A 87 18.71 -2.34 -8.45
C ILE A 87 20.08 -2.12 -9.08
N GLU A 88 21.08 -2.93 -8.72
CA GLU A 88 22.43 -2.87 -9.27
C GLU A 88 22.44 -2.88 -10.81
N LYS A 89 21.59 -3.73 -11.41
CA LYS A 89 21.52 -3.87 -12.88
C LYS A 89 20.88 -2.70 -13.61
N TYR A 90 19.90 -2.03 -13.01
CA TYR A 90 19.04 -1.11 -13.76
C TYR A 90 19.07 0.35 -13.29
N ARG A 91 19.67 0.65 -12.14
CA ARG A 91 19.66 1.99 -11.56
C ARG A 91 20.34 3.07 -12.41
N GLU A 92 21.32 2.69 -13.25
CA GLU A 92 22.01 3.66 -14.12
C GLU A 92 21.09 4.19 -15.24
N ASP A 93 20.13 3.37 -15.68
CA ASP A 93 19.26 3.70 -16.81
C ASP A 93 17.82 4.06 -16.38
N TYR A 94 17.40 3.72 -15.14
CA TYR A 94 16.02 3.82 -14.69
C TYR A 94 15.92 4.33 -13.25
N ALA A 95 14.88 5.14 -12.99
CA ALA A 95 14.45 5.39 -11.63
C ALA A 95 13.84 4.12 -11.04
N VAL A 96 14.35 3.71 -9.87
CA VAL A 96 13.98 2.46 -9.20
C VAL A 96 13.23 2.77 -7.92
N PHE A 97 12.03 2.24 -7.76
CA PHE A 97 11.23 2.48 -6.56
C PHE A 97 10.61 1.22 -5.98
N ALA A 98 10.43 1.23 -4.68
CA ALA A 98 9.73 0.16 -3.97
C ALA A 98 8.27 0.55 -3.73
N ARG A 99 7.35 -0.41 -3.95
CA ARG A 99 5.95 -0.25 -3.61
C ARG A 99 5.66 -0.89 -2.26
N ILE A 100 5.10 -0.11 -1.35
CA ILE A 100 4.70 -0.55 0.00
C ILE A 100 3.21 -0.24 0.24
N ARG A 101 2.72 -0.64 1.43
CA ARG A 101 1.46 -0.15 2.03
C ARG A 101 1.74 0.44 3.40
N LEU A 102 0.92 1.40 3.80
CA LEU A 102 0.97 1.96 5.16
C LEU A 102 0.13 1.16 6.16
N GLY A 103 -0.70 0.23 5.67
CA GLY A 103 -1.53 -0.66 6.46
C GLY A 103 -3.02 -0.46 6.31
N GLY A 104 -3.49 0.72 5.91
CA GLY A 104 -4.91 1.03 5.78
C GLY A 104 -5.63 0.14 4.80
N ALA A 105 -5.21 0.15 3.54
CA ALA A 105 -5.80 -0.70 2.51
C ALA A 105 -5.68 -2.20 2.85
N SER A 106 -4.57 -2.63 3.47
CA SER A 106 -4.43 -4.03 3.90
C SER A 106 -5.46 -4.40 4.96
N THR A 107 -5.80 -3.48 5.85
CA THR A 107 -6.77 -3.68 6.93
C THR A 107 -8.17 -3.87 6.36
N PHE A 108 -8.71 -2.88 5.63
CA PHE A 108 -10.09 -2.99 5.17
C PHE A 108 -10.28 -4.05 4.06
N GLU A 109 -9.27 -4.31 3.22
CA GLU A 109 -9.33 -5.41 2.25
C GLU A 109 -9.31 -6.79 2.93
N SER A 110 -8.58 -6.93 4.04
CA SER A 110 -8.53 -8.19 4.80
C SER A 110 -9.72 -8.39 5.72
N MET A 111 -10.45 -7.35 6.07
CA MET A 111 -11.71 -7.43 6.81
C MET A 111 -12.93 -7.55 5.87
N GLY A 112 -12.89 -6.90 4.72
CA GLY A 112 -14.02 -6.51 3.90
C GLY A 112 -14.54 -5.14 4.34
N LEU A 113 -14.87 -4.27 3.40
CA LEU A 113 -15.22 -2.88 3.70
C LEU A 113 -16.48 -2.76 4.57
N ASP A 114 -17.45 -3.64 4.39
CA ASP A 114 -18.67 -3.74 5.19
C ASP A 114 -18.37 -4.14 6.64
N VAL A 115 -17.58 -5.20 6.84
CA VAL A 115 -17.16 -5.65 8.18
C VAL A 115 -16.29 -4.60 8.86
N PHE A 116 -15.31 -4.02 8.14
CA PHE A 116 -14.48 -2.94 8.65
C PHE A 116 -15.33 -1.77 9.16
N SER A 117 -16.32 -1.33 8.37
CA SER A 117 -17.19 -0.21 8.74
C SER A 117 -18.03 -0.49 9.99
N ILE A 118 -18.55 -1.70 10.14
CA ILE A 118 -19.33 -2.11 11.32
C ILE A 118 -18.43 -2.24 12.55
N MET A 119 -17.28 -2.89 12.39
CA MET A 119 -16.37 -3.18 13.52
C MET A 119 -15.69 -1.93 14.10
N MET A 120 -15.62 -0.84 13.37
CA MET A 120 -15.20 0.45 13.97
C MET A 120 -16.10 0.89 15.11
N TYR A 121 -17.37 0.42 15.17
CA TYR A 121 -18.30 0.70 16.24
C TYR A 121 -18.49 -0.49 17.21
N ASP A 122 -18.53 -1.71 16.69
CA ASP A 122 -18.85 -2.90 17.50
C ASP A 122 -17.62 -3.47 18.23
N ASP A 123 -16.44 -3.46 17.59
CA ASP A 123 -15.16 -3.88 18.19
C ASP A 123 -14.01 -3.01 17.66
N PRO A 124 -13.92 -1.73 18.06
CA PRO A 124 -12.88 -0.80 17.60
C PRO A 124 -11.46 -1.30 17.89
N ASP A 125 -11.26 -2.06 18.96
CA ASP A 125 -9.96 -2.60 19.32
C ASP A 125 -9.50 -3.68 18.36
N LEU A 126 -10.43 -4.46 17.79
CA LEU A 126 -10.11 -5.42 16.74
C LEU A 126 -9.58 -4.72 15.48
N VAL A 127 -10.26 -3.66 15.04
CA VAL A 127 -9.85 -2.87 13.86
C VAL A 127 -8.46 -2.28 14.09
N LYS A 128 -8.24 -1.68 15.25
CA LYS A 128 -6.97 -1.08 15.65
C LYS A 128 -5.84 -2.11 15.70
N GLU A 129 -6.10 -3.30 16.24
CA GLU A 129 -5.12 -4.39 16.32
C GLU A 129 -4.74 -4.92 14.94
N ILE A 130 -5.72 -5.12 14.04
CA ILE A 130 -5.45 -5.56 12.67
C ILE A 130 -4.58 -4.53 11.94
N HIS A 131 -4.93 -3.25 12.04
CA HIS A 131 -4.16 -2.18 11.42
C HIS A 131 -2.74 -2.10 11.98
N ARG A 132 -2.60 -2.18 13.30
CA ARG A 132 -1.30 -2.18 13.99
C ARG A 132 -0.39 -3.28 13.44
N ARG A 133 -0.88 -4.51 13.32
CA ARG A 133 -0.07 -5.66 12.83
C ARG A 133 0.40 -5.46 11.39
N PHE A 134 -0.47 -5.00 10.49
CA PHE A 134 -0.07 -4.70 9.12
C PHE A 134 0.97 -3.56 9.06
N SER A 135 0.78 -2.52 9.87
CA SER A 135 1.71 -1.39 9.91
C SER A 135 3.06 -1.77 10.51
N GLU A 136 3.11 -2.56 11.57
CA GLU A 136 4.35 -3.09 12.15
C GLU A 136 5.13 -3.93 11.14
N TRP A 137 4.43 -4.77 10.37
CA TRP A 137 5.04 -5.51 9.27
C TRP A 137 5.65 -4.56 8.23
N SER A 138 4.91 -3.54 7.83
CA SER A 138 5.39 -2.53 6.87
C SER A 138 6.56 -1.70 7.41
N VAL A 139 6.57 -1.37 8.70
CA VAL A 139 7.71 -0.72 9.38
C VAL A 139 8.98 -1.55 9.20
N ARG A 140 8.92 -2.86 9.46
CA ARG A 140 10.09 -3.75 9.29
C ARG A 140 10.58 -3.76 7.85
N VAL A 141 9.67 -3.86 6.90
CA VAL A 141 10.02 -3.79 5.46
C VAL A 141 10.69 -2.45 5.11
N VAL A 142 10.13 -1.32 5.55
CA VAL A 142 10.69 0.01 5.27
C VAL A 142 12.09 0.16 5.86
N GLN A 143 12.36 -0.39 7.04
CA GLN A 143 13.68 -0.39 7.65
C GLN A 143 14.73 -1.10 6.78
N HIS A 144 14.37 -2.17 6.08
CA HIS A 144 15.25 -2.80 5.08
C HIS A 144 15.36 -1.95 3.81
N LEU A 145 14.25 -1.41 3.29
CA LEU A 145 14.26 -0.60 2.09
C LEU A 145 15.08 0.68 2.22
N ASN A 146 15.14 1.27 3.42
CA ASN A 146 15.99 2.43 3.69
C ASN A 146 17.49 2.16 3.50
N LYS A 147 17.92 0.90 3.61
CA LYS A 147 19.30 0.47 3.39
C LYS A 147 19.60 0.11 1.93
N MET A 148 18.58 0.08 1.09
CA MET A 148 18.68 -0.26 -0.33
C MET A 148 18.67 1.00 -1.17
N ASP A 149 19.19 0.92 -2.38
CA ASP A 149 19.40 2.08 -3.24
C ASP A 149 18.20 2.35 -4.17
N PHE A 150 17.04 2.56 -3.58
CA PHE A 150 15.84 3.05 -4.26
C PHE A 150 15.87 4.57 -4.36
N ASP A 151 15.35 5.13 -5.46
CA ASP A 151 15.20 6.57 -5.65
C ASP A 151 14.05 7.12 -4.80
N PHE A 152 12.95 6.38 -4.67
CA PHE A 152 11.80 6.78 -3.87
C PHE A 152 10.96 5.56 -3.43
N ILE A 153 10.03 5.81 -2.53
CA ILE A 153 9.03 4.85 -2.07
C ILE A 153 7.65 5.23 -2.64
N TRP A 154 6.88 4.25 -3.06
CA TRP A 154 5.50 4.38 -3.50
C TRP A 154 4.58 3.68 -2.49
N ALA A 155 3.88 4.47 -1.68
CA ALA A 155 2.91 3.95 -0.72
C ALA A 155 1.53 3.85 -1.39
N ASN A 156 1.10 2.63 -1.69
CA ASN A 156 -0.18 2.33 -2.32
C ASN A 156 -1.21 1.96 -1.26
N ASP A 157 -1.98 2.94 -0.83
CA ASP A 157 -2.93 2.77 0.27
C ASP A 157 -4.23 3.51 -0.03
N ASP A 158 -5.14 2.87 -0.79
CA ASP A 158 -6.39 3.49 -1.26
C ASP A 158 -7.32 3.83 -0.10
N HIS A 159 -7.88 5.05 -0.12
CA HIS A 159 -8.71 5.60 0.96
C HIS A 159 -10.06 6.13 0.51
N ALA A 160 -10.33 6.14 -0.78
CA ALA A 160 -11.53 6.77 -1.32
C ALA A 160 -12.07 6.06 -2.56
N ASP A 161 -13.35 6.28 -2.82
CA ASP A 161 -13.95 6.11 -4.14
C ASP A 161 -14.01 7.46 -4.88
N THR A 162 -14.66 7.50 -6.04
CA THR A 162 -14.78 8.73 -6.84
C THR A 162 -15.61 9.83 -6.16
N LYS A 163 -16.38 9.52 -5.14
CA LYS A 163 -17.28 10.47 -4.45
C LYS A 163 -16.71 10.94 -3.13
N MET A 164 -16.21 10.02 -2.31
CA MET A 164 -15.77 10.32 -0.96
C MET A 164 -14.75 9.29 -0.42
N PRO A 165 -14.02 9.64 0.66
CA PRO A 165 -13.24 8.67 1.40
C PRO A 165 -14.10 7.57 2.05
N TRP A 166 -13.49 6.39 2.27
CA TRP A 166 -14.14 5.27 2.98
C TRP A 166 -14.57 5.63 4.41
N VAL A 167 -13.85 6.56 5.03
CA VAL A 167 -14.11 7.06 6.38
C VAL A 167 -13.97 8.58 6.39
N ASN A 168 -14.68 9.27 7.27
CA ASN A 168 -14.51 10.70 7.47
C ASN A 168 -13.17 11.02 8.17
N LEU A 169 -12.81 12.29 8.29
CA LEU A 169 -11.54 12.72 8.86
C LEU A 169 -11.36 12.25 10.31
N GLU A 170 -12.40 12.35 11.14
CA GLU A 170 -12.37 11.96 12.56
C GLU A 170 -12.08 10.45 12.70
N MET A 171 -12.80 9.61 11.94
CA MET A 171 -12.58 8.17 11.91
C MET A 171 -11.20 7.83 11.35
N TRP A 172 -10.73 8.54 10.33
CA TRP A 172 -9.39 8.35 9.81
C TRP A 172 -8.32 8.70 10.85
N GLU A 173 -8.48 9.80 11.58
CA GLU A 173 -7.56 10.21 12.64
C GLU A 173 -7.51 9.22 13.82
N GLU A 174 -8.62 8.58 14.13
CA GLU A 174 -8.69 7.59 15.20
C GLU A 174 -8.19 6.21 14.75
N PHE A 175 -8.68 5.70 13.63
CA PHE A 175 -8.50 4.30 13.24
C PHE A 175 -7.35 4.05 12.28
N MET A 176 -6.89 5.06 11.52
CA MET A 176 -5.91 4.87 10.45
C MET A 176 -4.61 5.65 10.68
N LYS A 177 -4.71 6.94 10.95
CA LYS A 177 -3.56 7.84 11.08
C LYS A 177 -2.48 7.37 12.06
N PRO A 178 -2.78 6.88 13.28
CA PRO A 178 -1.73 6.47 14.22
C PRO A 178 -0.83 5.38 13.66
N TYR A 179 -1.42 4.43 12.98
CA TYR A 179 -0.73 3.26 12.43
C TYR A 179 0.01 3.60 11.13
N GLN A 180 -0.63 4.36 10.23
CA GLN A 180 0.02 4.86 9.03
C GLN A 180 1.20 5.77 9.34
N MET A 181 1.08 6.59 10.39
CA MET A 181 2.17 7.45 10.86
C MET A 181 3.37 6.63 11.38
N MET A 182 3.14 5.45 11.97
CA MET A 182 4.25 4.55 12.36
C MET A 182 5.12 4.20 11.15
N VAL A 183 4.49 3.86 10.02
CA VAL A 183 5.21 3.52 8.78
C VAL A 183 5.82 4.77 8.14
N ALA A 184 5.04 5.83 8.02
CA ALA A 184 5.47 7.07 7.37
C ALA A 184 6.71 7.69 8.02
N ARG A 185 6.81 7.67 9.36
CA ARG A 185 7.98 8.17 10.12
C ARG A 185 9.26 7.37 9.87
N GLU A 186 9.15 6.11 9.47
CA GLU A 186 10.31 5.28 9.13
C GLU A 186 10.84 5.57 7.73
N ILE A 187 10.04 6.11 6.82
CA ILE A 187 10.45 6.37 5.42
C ILE A 187 11.47 7.51 5.40
N ARG A 188 12.70 7.21 4.97
CA ARG A 188 13.82 8.16 4.88
C ARG A 188 14.10 8.65 3.46
N LYS A 189 13.37 8.12 2.48
CA LYS A 189 13.48 8.50 1.07
C LYS A 189 12.31 9.39 0.68
N PRO A 190 12.39 10.17 -0.41
CA PRO A 190 11.20 10.78 -1.00
C PRO A 190 10.11 9.72 -1.21
N TRP A 191 8.86 10.08 -0.98
CA TRP A 191 7.80 9.11 -1.18
C TRP A 191 6.51 9.71 -1.71
N ILE A 192 5.81 8.89 -2.47
CA ILE A 192 4.56 9.20 -3.13
C ILE A 192 3.45 8.44 -2.42
N PHE A 193 2.39 9.14 -2.06
CA PHE A 193 1.15 8.52 -1.58
C PHE A 193 0.23 8.26 -2.78
N HIS A 194 -0.17 7.01 -2.96
CA HIS A 194 -1.13 6.61 -3.98
C HIS A 194 -2.45 6.23 -3.33
N SER A 195 -3.50 6.89 -3.78
CA SER A 195 -4.89 6.52 -3.53
C SER A 195 -5.74 7.05 -4.66
N ASP A 196 -6.52 6.18 -5.28
CA ASP A 196 -7.57 6.60 -6.18
C ASP A 196 -8.67 7.37 -5.42
N GLY A 197 -9.55 8.06 -6.18
CA GLY A 197 -10.77 8.66 -5.67
C GLY A 197 -10.64 10.08 -5.12
N ASN A 198 -11.69 10.51 -4.41
CA ASN A 198 -11.80 11.86 -3.87
C ASN A 198 -11.23 11.96 -2.46
N LEU A 199 -10.02 12.46 -2.35
CA LEU A 199 -9.32 12.64 -1.08
C LEU A 199 -9.54 14.00 -0.41
N PHE A 200 -10.19 14.97 -1.05
CA PHE A 200 -10.36 16.32 -0.52
C PHE A 200 -10.83 16.37 0.95
N PRO A 201 -11.82 15.55 1.38
CA PRO A 201 -12.31 15.64 2.76
C PRO A 201 -11.28 15.26 3.85
N ILE A 202 -10.27 14.47 3.50
CA ILE A 202 -9.24 13.99 4.43
C ILE A 202 -7.82 14.44 4.06
N LEU A 203 -7.66 15.21 2.97
CA LEU A 203 -6.35 15.50 2.39
C LEU A 203 -5.44 16.30 3.35
N ASP A 204 -5.98 17.27 4.08
CA ASP A 204 -5.19 18.00 5.08
C ASP A 204 -4.65 17.08 6.18
N GLY A 205 -5.44 16.10 6.60
CA GLY A 205 -5.00 15.05 7.52
C GLY A 205 -3.91 14.18 6.89
N LEU A 206 -4.14 13.67 5.67
CA LEU A 206 -3.19 12.83 4.94
C LEU A 206 -1.83 13.52 4.76
N LEU A 207 -1.81 14.81 4.44
CA LEU A 207 -0.56 15.56 4.28
C LEU A 207 0.28 15.62 5.56
N THR A 208 -0.32 15.40 6.74
CA THR A 208 0.44 15.30 8.00
C THR A 208 1.33 14.06 8.08
N LEU A 209 1.12 13.06 7.21
CA LEU A 209 1.99 11.89 7.10
C LEU A 209 3.36 12.21 6.49
N GLY A 210 3.49 13.37 5.79
CA GLY A 210 4.78 13.86 5.29
C GLY A 210 5.18 13.34 3.91
N MET A 211 4.22 12.93 3.06
CA MET A 211 4.49 12.55 1.67
C MET A 211 5.03 13.74 0.86
N ASN A 212 5.86 13.45 -0.14
CA ASN A 212 6.38 14.45 -1.07
C ASN A 212 5.47 14.65 -2.30
N ALA A 213 4.70 13.62 -2.65
CA ALA A 213 3.77 13.67 -3.78
C ALA A 213 2.51 12.85 -3.50
N ILE A 214 1.42 13.24 -4.19
CA ILE A 214 0.16 12.49 -4.26
C ILE A 214 -0.06 11.99 -5.68
N HIS A 215 -0.64 10.78 -5.81
CA HIS A 215 -0.92 10.09 -7.07
C HIS A 215 -2.11 9.14 -6.92
N PRO A 216 -2.91 8.91 -7.98
CA PRO A 216 -3.09 9.82 -9.10
C PRO A 216 -4.03 10.95 -8.72
N VAL A 217 -3.99 12.03 -9.45
CA VAL A 217 -5.12 12.96 -9.42
C VAL A 217 -6.12 12.52 -10.46
N GLN A 218 -7.20 11.90 -9.99
CA GLN A 218 -8.28 11.41 -10.85
C GLN A 218 -9.23 12.56 -11.18
N PRO A 219 -9.26 13.10 -12.43
CA PRO A 219 -10.03 14.30 -12.76
C PRO A 219 -11.54 14.16 -12.54
N SER A 220 -12.07 12.93 -12.63
CA SER A 220 -13.47 12.64 -12.36
C SER A 220 -13.84 12.67 -10.87
N ALA A 221 -12.87 12.67 -9.98
CA ALA A 221 -13.05 12.65 -8.53
C ALA A 221 -12.55 13.93 -7.86
N MET A 222 -11.47 14.52 -8.36
CA MET A 222 -10.82 15.70 -7.77
C MET A 222 -10.55 16.74 -8.85
N ASP A 223 -11.00 17.97 -8.63
CA ASP A 223 -10.69 19.11 -9.51
C ASP A 223 -9.22 19.51 -9.37
N ILE A 224 -8.48 19.38 -10.50
CA ILE A 224 -7.03 19.60 -10.53
C ILE A 224 -6.66 21.04 -10.23
N ASP A 225 -7.43 22.00 -10.71
CA ASP A 225 -7.15 23.43 -10.52
C ASP A 225 -7.31 23.81 -9.04
N THR A 226 -8.38 23.35 -8.41
CA THR A 226 -8.62 23.51 -6.97
C THR A 226 -7.48 22.86 -6.16
N LEU A 227 -7.09 21.64 -6.53
CA LEU A 227 -6.02 20.91 -5.87
C LEU A 227 -4.69 21.68 -5.99
N LYS A 228 -4.35 22.11 -7.18
CA LYS A 228 -3.11 22.87 -7.44
C LYS A 228 -3.08 24.18 -6.69
N GLN A 229 -4.19 24.91 -6.68
CA GLN A 229 -4.30 26.18 -5.97
C GLN A 229 -4.10 26.02 -4.46
N LYS A 230 -4.75 25.03 -3.86
CA LYS A 230 -4.72 24.84 -2.39
C LYS A 230 -3.47 24.13 -1.89
N TYR A 231 -2.95 23.16 -2.62
CA TYR A 231 -1.95 22.22 -2.12
C TYR A 231 -0.66 22.16 -2.94
N GLY A 232 -0.62 22.77 -4.14
CA GLY A 232 0.53 22.69 -5.04
C GLY A 232 1.82 23.32 -4.51
N GLY A 233 1.75 24.16 -3.46
CA GLY A 233 2.92 24.66 -2.73
C GLY A 233 3.38 23.75 -1.57
N ARG A 234 2.62 22.71 -1.26
CA ARG A 234 2.87 21.79 -0.12
C ARG A 234 3.28 20.38 -0.57
N VAL A 235 2.78 19.94 -1.72
CA VAL A 235 2.96 18.58 -2.21
C VAL A 235 3.02 18.57 -3.74
N CYS A 236 3.84 17.67 -4.32
CA CYS A 236 3.85 17.43 -5.76
C CYS A 236 2.57 16.70 -6.17
N ILE A 237 2.01 17.07 -7.32
CA ILE A 237 0.80 16.48 -7.88
C ILE A 237 1.22 15.65 -9.10
N VAL A 238 0.92 14.35 -9.08
CA VAL A 238 1.31 13.36 -10.10
C VAL A 238 0.09 12.73 -10.75
#